data_7ef3a0a62f913d1d6a65f6a47feed7b5
#
_entry.id   7ef3a0a62f913d1d6a65f6a47feed7b5
#
_cell.length_a   1.000
_cell.length_b   1.000
_cell.length_c   1.000
_cell.angle_alpha   90.00
_cell.angle_beta   90.00
_cell.angle_gamma   90.00
#
_symmetry.space_group_name_H-M   'P 1'
#
loop_
_entity.id
_entity.type
_entity.pdbx_description
1 polymer ?
#
loop_
_entity_poly.entity_id
_entity_poly.type
_entity_poly.pdbx_seq_one_letter_code
_entity_poly.pdbx_strand_id
1 'polypeptide(L)'
;ILNASRTETNIRYYSESELKYLMSLALLNRNGYKISKLAKMTHEQVSGLVTAMIQAPNEFNNQIEGLTIATIAFDEEKFEKILNTCILQLGFEDAIKKVVFPYLQKLGMLWVSGTIIAAQEHFMTQLLRQKLLVAIDGQTTKYDDQSREFVLFLPNGEWHELSLLFLSYMLKSHNHKVVYLGPSVPLNDVIQVGETLQPDGFYTIITTNPTAFTVSDYLNKLADKFPESKVFVSGSQTIAPIKGLSANVYVIESLETVVAQLETLAVA
;
A
#
# COMPACT_ATOMS: atom_id res chain seq x y z
N ILE A 1 9.41 26.20 -5.18
CA ILE A 1 9.27 25.40 -3.96
C ILE A 1 10.66 25.01 -3.47
N LEU A 2 11.45 24.27 -4.24
CA LEU A 2 12.85 23.95 -3.94
C LEU A 2 13.71 24.10 -5.18
N ASN A 3 14.95 24.58 -5.02
CA ASN A 3 15.96 24.56 -6.06
C ASN A 3 16.78 23.28 -5.90
N ALA A 4 16.42 22.26 -6.71
CA ALA A 4 17.15 20.98 -6.68
C ALA A 4 18.61 21.16 -7.04
N SER A 5 19.51 20.56 -6.27
CA SER A 5 20.90 20.37 -6.69
C SER A 5 20.96 19.44 -7.90
N ARG A 6 21.94 19.61 -8.78
CA ARG A 6 22.07 18.81 -10.00
C ARG A 6 23.46 18.19 -10.10
N THR A 7 23.52 16.96 -10.60
CA THR A 7 24.78 16.34 -11.00
C THR A 7 25.32 16.96 -12.28
N GLU A 8 26.57 16.67 -12.63
CA GLU A 8 27.18 17.05 -13.92
C GLU A 8 26.36 16.52 -15.13
N THR A 9 25.65 15.40 -14.95
CA THR A 9 24.75 14.80 -15.94
C THR A 9 23.32 15.33 -15.86
N ASN A 10 23.09 16.46 -15.17
CA ASN A 10 21.80 17.17 -15.03
C ASN A 10 20.70 16.38 -14.27
N ILE A 11 21.06 15.33 -13.50
CA ILE A 11 20.13 14.61 -12.62
C ILE A 11 19.90 15.45 -11.36
N ARG A 12 18.62 15.61 -10.96
CA ARG A 12 18.25 16.30 -9.73
C ARG A 12 18.47 15.37 -8.54
N TYR A 13 19.07 15.91 -7.47
CA TYR A 13 19.15 15.24 -6.18
C TYR A 13 18.73 16.20 -5.06
N TYR A 14 18.26 15.63 -3.98
CA TYR A 14 17.71 16.35 -2.84
C TYR A 14 18.37 15.81 -1.57
N SER A 15 18.62 16.68 -0.61
CA SER A 15 19.01 16.29 0.75
C SER A 15 17.84 15.58 1.44
N GLU A 16 18.13 14.86 2.52
CA GLU A 16 17.08 14.19 3.31
C GLU A 16 16.02 15.18 3.84
N SER A 17 16.45 16.36 4.28
CA SER A 17 15.53 17.41 4.73
C SER A 17 14.64 17.95 3.62
N GLU A 18 15.18 18.15 2.42
CA GLU A 18 14.42 18.57 1.25
C GLU A 18 13.45 17.47 0.80
N LEU A 19 13.86 16.20 0.87
CA LEU A 19 12.99 15.07 0.57
C LEU A 19 11.79 15.04 1.54
N LYS A 20 12.03 15.13 2.85
CA LYS A 20 10.98 15.21 3.88
C LYS A 20 10.02 16.37 3.64
N TYR A 21 10.53 17.52 3.27
CA TYR A 21 9.70 18.69 2.92
C TYR A 21 8.84 18.45 1.68
N LEU A 22 9.41 17.89 0.61
CA LEU A 22 8.66 17.53 -0.60
C LEU A 22 7.57 16.50 -0.30
N MET A 23 7.85 15.53 0.55
CA MET A 23 6.86 14.53 0.98
C MET A 23 5.75 15.16 1.83
N SER A 24 6.07 16.15 2.68
CA SER A 24 5.06 16.94 3.41
C SER A 24 4.13 17.68 2.46
N LEU A 25 4.67 18.31 1.42
CA LEU A 25 3.88 18.98 0.38
C LEU A 25 3.01 17.99 -0.40
N ALA A 26 3.55 16.83 -0.76
CA ALA A 26 2.82 15.78 -1.46
C ALA A 26 1.67 15.23 -0.59
N LEU A 27 1.93 15.00 0.70
CA LEU A 27 0.92 14.56 1.67
C LEU A 27 -0.24 15.56 1.76
N LEU A 28 0.06 16.85 1.97
CA LEU A 28 -0.95 17.89 2.04
C LEU A 28 -1.73 18.03 0.73
N ASN A 29 -1.05 17.90 -0.41
CA ASN A 29 -1.71 17.97 -1.72
C ASN A 29 -2.70 16.82 -1.93
N ARG A 30 -2.35 15.58 -1.53
CA ARG A 30 -3.26 14.41 -1.53
C ARG A 30 -4.48 14.63 -0.64
N ASN A 31 -4.32 15.39 0.45
CA ASN A 31 -5.40 15.74 1.37
C ASN A 31 -6.14 17.05 0.98
N GLY A 32 -6.12 17.42 -0.31
CA GLY A 32 -6.93 18.49 -0.87
C GLY A 32 -6.31 19.88 -0.85
N TYR A 33 -5.10 20.07 -0.33
CA TYR A 33 -4.42 21.37 -0.39
C TYR A 33 -3.86 21.62 -1.78
N LYS A 34 -4.25 22.75 -2.40
CA LYS A 34 -3.72 23.12 -3.72
C LYS A 34 -2.23 23.40 -3.65
N ILE A 35 -1.45 22.81 -4.56
CA ILE A 35 0.01 22.99 -4.62
C ILE A 35 0.43 24.46 -4.74
N SER A 36 -0.36 25.28 -5.45
CA SER A 36 -0.13 26.73 -5.59
C SER A 36 -0.27 27.48 -4.27
N LYS A 37 -1.06 26.97 -3.32
CA LYS A 37 -1.19 27.53 -1.96
C LYS A 37 -0.01 27.07 -1.11
N LEU A 38 0.32 25.78 -1.16
CA LEU A 38 1.46 25.20 -0.44
C LEU A 38 2.80 25.84 -0.84
N ALA A 39 2.98 26.15 -2.12
CA ALA A 39 4.18 26.80 -2.64
C ALA A 39 4.45 28.21 -2.06
N LYS A 40 3.46 28.84 -1.47
CA LYS A 40 3.56 30.17 -0.82
C LYS A 40 3.77 30.08 0.70
N MET A 41 3.71 28.89 1.27
CA MET A 41 3.85 28.65 2.70
C MET A 41 5.31 28.49 3.09
N THR A 42 5.63 28.88 4.33
CA THR A 42 6.94 28.60 4.94
C THR A 42 7.01 27.11 5.33
N HIS A 43 8.24 26.60 5.55
CA HIS A 43 8.46 25.24 6.08
C HIS A 43 7.69 25.01 7.39
N GLU A 44 7.68 26.01 8.26
CA GLU A 44 7.00 25.97 9.55
C GLU A 44 5.46 25.87 9.40
N GLN A 45 4.88 26.62 8.47
CA GLN A 45 3.45 26.53 8.15
C GLN A 45 3.08 25.18 7.58
N VAL A 46 3.89 24.63 6.68
CA VAL A 46 3.69 23.27 6.13
C VAL A 46 3.79 22.22 7.23
N SER A 47 4.80 22.30 8.10
CA SER A 47 4.97 21.41 9.26
C SER A 47 3.79 21.50 10.23
N GLY A 48 3.28 22.70 10.50
CA GLY A 48 2.10 22.91 11.35
C GLY A 48 0.86 22.24 10.80
N LEU A 49 0.62 22.30 9.48
CA LEU A 49 -0.49 21.60 8.83
C LEU A 49 -0.36 20.08 8.93
N VAL A 50 0.84 19.53 8.72
CA VAL A 50 1.10 18.09 8.89
C VAL A 50 0.84 17.67 10.35
N THR A 51 1.30 18.45 11.33
CA THR A 51 1.04 18.20 12.75
C THR A 51 -0.45 18.21 13.07
N ALA A 52 -1.19 19.16 12.53
CA ALA A 52 -2.65 19.22 12.72
C ALA A 52 -3.36 17.99 12.13
N MET A 53 -2.90 17.46 11.00
CA MET A 53 -3.43 16.22 10.42
C MET A 53 -3.13 14.99 11.29
N ILE A 54 -1.93 14.92 11.89
CA ILE A 54 -1.56 13.83 12.82
C ILE A 54 -2.51 13.81 14.04
N GLN A 55 -2.98 14.98 14.48
CA GLN A 55 -3.85 15.15 15.64
C GLN A 55 -5.35 15.04 15.31
N ALA A 56 -5.72 14.79 14.05
CA ALA A 56 -7.12 14.66 13.67
C ALA A 56 -7.82 13.53 14.45
N PRO A 57 -9.05 13.73 14.96
CA PRO A 57 -9.77 12.72 15.73
C PRO A 57 -10.02 11.45 14.90
N ASN A 58 -9.84 10.29 15.53
CA ASN A 58 -10.19 8.98 15.01
C ASN A 58 -10.85 8.16 16.13
N GLU A 59 -11.81 7.31 15.79
CA GLU A 59 -12.52 6.45 16.75
C GLU A 59 -11.55 5.59 17.58
N PHE A 60 -10.44 5.13 16.99
CA PHE A 60 -9.43 4.29 17.63
C PHE A 60 -8.15 5.05 18.00
N ASN A 61 -8.27 6.34 18.30
CA ASN A 61 -7.11 7.20 18.56
C ASN A 61 -6.20 6.67 19.67
N ASN A 62 -6.77 6.15 20.76
CA ASN A 62 -5.99 5.62 21.88
C ASN A 62 -5.16 4.40 21.48
N GLN A 63 -5.69 3.52 20.64
CA GLN A 63 -4.99 2.35 20.11
C GLN A 63 -3.87 2.76 19.16
N ILE A 64 -4.16 3.69 18.25
CA ILE A 64 -3.19 4.26 17.30
C ILE A 64 -2.05 4.97 18.03
N GLU A 65 -2.35 5.78 19.06
CA GLU A 65 -1.35 6.40 19.92
C GLU A 65 -0.51 5.36 20.67
N GLY A 66 -1.15 4.35 21.24
CA GLY A 66 -0.48 3.27 21.95
C GLY A 66 0.49 2.49 21.05
N LEU A 67 0.09 2.14 19.83
CA LEU A 67 0.94 1.51 18.81
C LEU A 67 2.11 2.43 18.41
N THR A 68 1.84 3.73 18.24
CA THR A 68 2.86 4.73 17.90
C THR A 68 3.94 4.82 19.00
N ILE A 69 3.53 4.91 20.26
CA ILE A 69 4.46 4.96 21.40
C ILE A 69 5.27 3.66 21.50
N ALA A 70 4.64 2.50 21.32
CA ALA A 70 5.30 1.21 21.33
C ALA A 70 6.35 1.12 20.20
N THR A 71 6.04 1.62 19.01
CA THR A 71 6.98 1.67 17.87
C THR A 71 8.18 2.55 18.17
N ILE A 72 7.95 3.76 18.71
CA ILE A 72 9.04 4.71 19.05
C ILE A 72 9.98 4.11 20.11
N ALA A 73 9.41 3.34 21.06
CA ALA A 73 10.16 2.72 22.16
C ALA A 73 10.74 1.35 21.80
N PHE A 74 10.48 0.80 20.61
CA PHE A 74 10.79 -0.60 20.25
C PHE A 74 10.18 -1.63 21.23
N ASP A 75 8.98 -1.32 21.77
CA ASP A 75 8.28 -2.14 22.77
C ASP A 75 7.34 -3.14 22.05
N GLU A 76 7.88 -4.30 21.72
CA GLU A 76 7.16 -5.38 21.03
C GLU A 76 5.99 -5.90 21.86
N GLU A 77 6.18 -6.11 23.17
CA GLU A 77 5.15 -6.66 24.06
C GLU A 77 3.90 -5.75 24.09
N LYS A 78 4.13 -4.45 24.25
CA LYS A 78 3.06 -3.46 24.25
C LYS A 78 2.37 -3.36 22.88
N PHE A 79 3.15 -3.37 21.79
CA PHE A 79 2.63 -3.34 20.43
C PHE A 79 1.71 -4.53 20.19
N GLU A 80 2.18 -5.74 20.47
CA GLU A 80 1.43 -6.98 20.32
C GLU A 80 0.16 -7.01 21.19
N LYS A 81 0.27 -6.59 22.45
CA LYS A 81 -0.88 -6.54 23.36
C LYS A 81 -1.99 -5.65 22.83
N ILE A 82 -1.66 -4.46 22.33
CA ILE A 82 -2.65 -3.54 21.77
C ILE A 82 -3.27 -4.14 20.50
N LEU A 83 -2.45 -4.60 19.57
CA LEU A 83 -2.91 -5.16 18.30
C LEU A 83 -3.78 -6.41 18.50
N ASN A 84 -3.34 -7.33 19.35
CA ASN A 84 -4.10 -8.55 19.67
C ASN A 84 -5.45 -8.21 20.34
N THR A 85 -5.48 -7.19 21.22
CA THR A 85 -6.74 -6.71 21.81
C THR A 85 -7.69 -6.17 20.75
N CYS A 86 -7.18 -5.38 19.78
CA CYS A 86 -7.99 -4.90 18.66
C CYS A 86 -8.54 -6.06 17.83
N ILE A 87 -7.69 -7.05 17.51
CA ILE A 87 -8.10 -8.23 16.73
C ILE A 87 -9.17 -9.05 17.47
N LEU A 88 -9.05 -9.23 18.79
CA LEU A 88 -10.04 -9.95 19.59
C LEU A 88 -11.39 -9.22 19.66
N GLN A 89 -11.39 -7.88 19.69
CA GLN A 89 -12.60 -7.07 19.81
C GLN A 89 -13.30 -6.83 18.47
N LEU A 90 -12.55 -6.66 17.39
CA LEU A 90 -13.08 -6.23 16.09
C LEU A 90 -13.10 -7.37 15.04
N GLY A 91 -12.36 -8.45 15.29
CA GLY A 91 -11.95 -9.38 14.25
C GLY A 91 -10.73 -8.87 13.49
N PHE A 92 -10.05 -9.77 12.75
CA PHE A 92 -8.78 -9.45 12.09
C PHE A 92 -8.94 -8.38 11.01
N GLU A 93 -9.92 -8.54 10.12
CA GLU A 93 -10.14 -7.65 9.00
C GLU A 93 -10.42 -6.20 9.44
N ASP A 94 -11.37 -6.03 10.37
CA ASP A 94 -11.74 -4.71 10.88
C ASP A 94 -10.60 -4.08 11.70
N ALA A 95 -9.83 -4.86 12.45
CA ALA A 95 -8.65 -4.36 13.15
C ALA A 95 -7.60 -3.80 12.17
N ILE A 96 -7.36 -4.49 11.04
CA ILE A 96 -6.47 -3.98 10.01
C ILE A 96 -7.03 -2.71 9.36
N LYS A 97 -8.30 -2.70 8.96
CA LYS A 97 -8.91 -1.55 8.28
C LYS A 97 -9.05 -0.32 9.19
N LYS A 98 -9.54 -0.51 10.42
CA LYS A 98 -9.91 0.59 11.32
C LYS A 98 -8.78 1.07 12.23
N VAL A 99 -7.79 0.22 12.51
CA VAL A 99 -6.67 0.57 13.42
C VAL A 99 -5.33 0.59 12.69
N VAL A 100 -4.98 -0.51 11.99
CA VAL A 100 -3.62 -0.63 11.40
C VAL A 100 -3.43 0.33 10.24
N PHE A 101 -4.35 0.44 9.29
CA PHE A 101 -4.18 1.38 8.17
C PHE A 101 -4.13 2.85 8.61
N PRO A 102 -5.01 3.36 9.49
CA PRO A 102 -4.85 4.71 10.04
C PRO A 102 -3.54 4.89 10.82
N TYR A 103 -3.10 3.87 11.55
CA TYR A 103 -1.80 3.88 12.22
C TYR A 103 -0.63 3.99 11.22
N LEU A 104 -0.63 3.21 10.12
CA LEU A 104 0.39 3.30 9.06
C LEU A 104 0.41 4.67 8.40
N GLN A 105 -0.76 5.27 8.15
CA GLN A 105 -0.85 6.64 7.65
C GLN A 105 -0.21 7.64 8.61
N LYS A 106 -0.49 7.52 9.91
CA LYS A 106 0.12 8.34 10.96
C LYS A 106 1.63 8.17 10.99
N LEU A 107 2.13 6.94 10.94
CA LEU A 107 3.57 6.67 10.90
C LEU A 107 4.24 7.28 9.67
N GLY A 108 3.61 7.21 8.51
CA GLY A 108 4.09 7.88 7.31
C GLY A 108 4.24 9.39 7.49
N MET A 109 3.28 10.03 8.18
CA MET A 109 3.36 11.46 8.52
C MET A 109 4.49 11.76 9.52
N LEU A 110 4.65 10.92 10.54
CA LEU A 110 5.71 11.05 11.54
C LEU A 110 7.10 10.84 10.92
N TRP A 111 7.24 9.93 9.96
CA TRP A 111 8.48 9.74 9.21
C TRP A 111 8.82 10.97 8.37
N VAL A 112 7.84 11.51 7.64
CA VAL A 112 7.99 12.73 6.83
C VAL A 112 8.38 13.93 7.69
N SER A 113 7.83 14.07 8.90
CA SER A 113 8.19 15.13 9.85
C SER A 113 9.54 14.90 10.54
N GLY A 114 10.18 13.75 10.36
CA GLY A 114 11.42 13.37 11.01
C GLY A 114 11.28 12.98 12.48
N THR A 115 10.07 12.73 12.93
CA THR A 115 9.78 12.32 14.33
C THR A 115 10.17 10.87 14.58
N ILE A 116 10.09 10.00 13.55
CA ILE A 116 10.55 8.61 13.61
C ILE A 116 11.65 8.34 12.59
N ILE A 117 12.48 7.35 12.88
CA ILE A 117 13.58 6.89 12.02
C ILE A 117 13.19 5.60 11.27
N ALA A 118 13.92 5.28 10.20
CA ALA A 118 13.69 4.10 9.38
C ALA A 118 13.70 2.79 10.19
N ALA A 119 14.57 2.68 11.21
CA ALA A 119 14.63 1.50 12.06
C ALA A 119 13.32 1.25 12.84
N GLN A 120 12.62 2.30 13.25
CA GLN A 120 11.32 2.20 13.93
C GLN A 120 10.22 1.76 12.96
N GLU A 121 10.25 2.27 11.74
CA GLU A 121 9.35 1.84 10.67
C GLU A 121 9.59 0.36 10.32
N HIS A 122 10.84 -0.07 10.14
CA HIS A 122 11.18 -1.46 9.88
C HIS A 122 10.74 -2.39 11.02
N PHE A 123 10.97 -1.99 12.28
CA PHE A 123 10.55 -2.76 13.44
C PHE A 123 9.04 -3.08 13.41
N MET A 124 8.22 -2.06 13.26
CA MET A 124 6.77 -2.26 13.24
C MET A 124 6.30 -3.01 11.98
N THR A 125 6.93 -2.75 10.82
CA THR A 125 6.60 -3.46 9.58
C THR A 125 6.79 -4.96 9.71
N GLN A 126 7.87 -5.41 10.38
CA GLN A 126 8.09 -6.84 10.62
C GLN A 126 7.06 -7.43 11.58
N LEU A 127 6.65 -6.72 12.63
CA LEU A 127 5.59 -7.19 13.54
C LEU A 127 4.24 -7.34 12.82
N LEU A 128 3.86 -6.35 12.02
CA LEU A 128 2.63 -6.44 11.22
C LEU A 128 2.70 -7.55 10.18
N ARG A 129 3.85 -7.70 9.52
CA ARG A 129 4.09 -8.77 8.55
C ARG A 129 3.91 -10.14 9.17
N GLN A 130 4.46 -10.38 10.37
CA GLN A 130 4.26 -11.64 11.10
C GLN A 130 2.78 -11.90 11.38
N LYS A 131 2.02 -10.90 11.85
CA LYS A 131 0.59 -11.06 12.13
C LYS A 131 -0.22 -11.38 10.87
N LEU A 132 0.10 -10.72 9.75
CA LEU A 132 -0.55 -11.00 8.46
C LEU A 132 -0.24 -12.43 7.97
N LEU A 133 1.02 -12.88 8.04
CA LEU A 133 1.40 -14.22 7.62
C LEU A 133 0.70 -15.29 8.45
N VAL A 134 0.64 -15.14 9.78
CA VAL A 134 -0.10 -16.06 10.66
C VAL A 134 -1.59 -16.07 10.34
N ALA A 135 -2.18 -14.91 10.07
CA ALA A 135 -3.60 -14.82 9.70
C ALA A 135 -3.88 -15.49 8.34
N ILE A 136 -2.96 -15.34 7.37
CA ILE A 136 -3.05 -16.00 6.06
C ILE A 136 -2.93 -17.52 6.19
N ASP A 137 -1.97 -18.01 6.95
CA ASP A 137 -1.73 -19.44 7.18
C ASP A 137 -2.92 -20.11 7.89
N GLY A 138 -3.56 -19.37 8.80
CA GLY A 138 -4.74 -19.83 9.53
C GLY A 138 -6.03 -19.93 8.70
N GLN A 139 -6.04 -19.51 7.42
CA GLN A 139 -7.23 -19.61 6.57
C GLN A 139 -7.45 -21.05 6.10
N THR A 140 -8.57 -21.63 6.48
CA THR A 140 -9.05 -22.93 5.93
C THR A 140 -9.97 -22.65 4.73
N THR A 141 -9.39 -22.59 3.55
CA THR A 141 -10.16 -22.33 2.31
C THR A 141 -10.84 -23.59 1.82
N LYS A 142 -12.13 -23.49 1.46
CA LYS A 142 -12.87 -24.51 0.74
C LYS A 142 -13.21 -23.97 -0.64
N TYR A 143 -12.48 -24.42 -1.64
CA TYR A 143 -12.72 -24.00 -3.02
C TYR A 143 -13.97 -24.65 -3.57
N ASP A 144 -14.75 -23.89 -4.32
CA ASP A 144 -15.95 -24.30 -5.04
C ASP A 144 -15.99 -23.62 -6.43
N ASP A 145 -17.10 -23.76 -7.15
CA ASP A 145 -17.27 -23.21 -8.50
C ASP A 145 -17.27 -21.65 -8.52
N GLN A 146 -17.46 -21.01 -7.38
CA GLN A 146 -17.37 -19.55 -7.22
C GLN A 146 -15.93 -19.09 -6.96
N SER A 147 -15.06 -20.02 -6.58
CA SER A 147 -13.65 -19.70 -6.28
C SER A 147 -12.92 -19.28 -7.54
N ARG A 148 -12.20 -18.15 -7.45
CA ARG A 148 -11.36 -17.60 -8.51
C ARG A 148 -9.89 -17.73 -8.12
N GLU A 149 -8.99 -17.78 -9.11
CA GLU A 149 -7.56 -17.88 -8.90
C GLU A 149 -6.86 -16.55 -9.23
N PHE A 150 -6.12 -16.03 -8.25
CA PHE A 150 -5.41 -14.74 -8.37
C PHE A 150 -3.91 -14.89 -8.17
N VAL A 151 -3.13 -14.23 -9.02
CA VAL A 151 -1.69 -14.06 -8.86
C VAL A 151 -1.42 -12.69 -8.26
N LEU A 152 -0.81 -12.65 -7.07
CA LEU A 152 -0.47 -11.44 -6.32
C LEU A 152 1.02 -11.19 -6.35
N PHE A 153 1.42 -10.00 -6.78
CA PHE A 153 2.83 -9.64 -6.90
C PHE A 153 3.05 -8.13 -6.81
N LEU A 154 4.29 -7.73 -6.52
CA LEU A 154 4.74 -6.35 -6.67
C LEU A 154 5.81 -6.29 -7.76
N PRO A 155 5.83 -5.21 -8.58
CA PRO A 155 6.82 -5.06 -9.64
C PRO A 155 8.25 -5.05 -9.11
N ASN A 156 9.20 -5.35 -9.99
CA ASN A 156 10.61 -5.29 -9.64
C ASN A 156 10.98 -3.94 -9.01
N GLY A 157 11.61 -3.98 -7.84
CA GLY A 157 11.98 -2.81 -7.03
C GLY A 157 10.87 -2.24 -6.14
N GLU A 158 9.65 -2.81 -6.15
CA GLU A 158 8.58 -2.44 -5.21
C GLU A 158 8.58 -3.40 -4.01
N TRP A 159 8.64 -2.83 -2.79
CA TRP A 159 8.80 -3.56 -1.54
C TRP A 159 7.68 -3.35 -0.52
N HIS A 160 6.69 -2.50 -0.80
CA HIS A 160 5.60 -2.15 0.13
C HIS A 160 4.53 -3.24 0.17
N GLU A 161 4.85 -4.41 0.74
CA GLU A 161 4.04 -5.63 0.63
C GLU A 161 2.90 -5.77 1.65
N LEU A 162 2.82 -4.95 2.72
CA LEU A 162 1.80 -5.14 3.77
C LEU A 162 0.36 -5.14 3.22
N SER A 163 0.07 -4.24 2.30
CA SER A 163 -1.24 -4.18 1.65
C SER A 163 -1.50 -5.39 0.75
N LEU A 164 -0.47 -5.92 0.09
CA LEU A 164 -0.57 -7.13 -0.74
C LEU A 164 -0.81 -8.38 0.13
N LEU A 165 -0.14 -8.48 1.28
CA LEU A 165 -0.39 -9.54 2.27
C LEU A 165 -1.82 -9.47 2.81
N PHE A 166 -2.31 -8.26 3.14
CA PHE A 166 -3.68 -8.10 3.59
C PHE A 166 -4.69 -8.52 2.51
N LEU A 167 -4.44 -8.16 1.25
CA LEU A 167 -5.26 -8.64 0.14
C LEU A 167 -5.22 -10.17 0.01
N SER A 168 -4.05 -10.79 0.17
CA SER A 168 -3.93 -12.26 0.19
C SER A 168 -4.80 -12.88 1.27
N TYR A 169 -4.81 -12.29 2.48
CA TYR A 169 -5.71 -12.69 3.56
C TYR A 169 -7.17 -12.57 3.13
N MET A 170 -7.58 -11.41 2.60
CA MET A 170 -8.96 -11.14 2.18
C MET A 170 -9.44 -12.15 1.14
N LEU A 171 -8.67 -12.38 0.08
CA LEU A 171 -9.03 -13.33 -0.98
C LEU A 171 -9.18 -14.75 -0.43
N LYS A 172 -8.27 -15.20 0.41
CA LYS A 172 -8.36 -16.53 1.01
C LYS A 172 -9.54 -16.65 1.99
N SER A 173 -9.84 -15.63 2.78
CA SER A 173 -10.99 -15.63 3.68
C SER A 173 -12.34 -15.69 2.93
N HIS A 174 -12.36 -15.28 1.65
CA HIS A 174 -13.51 -15.39 0.74
C HIS A 174 -13.43 -16.61 -0.21
N ASN A 175 -12.63 -17.62 0.18
CA ASN A 175 -12.48 -18.89 -0.56
C ASN A 175 -11.91 -18.77 -1.98
N HIS A 176 -11.15 -17.72 -2.28
CA HIS A 176 -10.40 -17.61 -3.53
C HIS A 176 -9.02 -18.26 -3.43
N LYS A 177 -8.53 -18.79 -4.54
CA LYS A 177 -7.17 -19.30 -4.67
C LYS A 177 -6.20 -18.15 -4.85
N VAL A 178 -5.08 -18.19 -4.13
CA VAL A 178 -4.05 -17.13 -4.19
C VAL A 178 -2.69 -17.75 -4.43
N VAL A 179 -2.05 -17.36 -5.51
CA VAL A 179 -0.64 -17.57 -5.78
C VAL A 179 0.09 -16.27 -5.42
N TYR A 180 0.72 -16.26 -4.27
CA TYR A 180 1.42 -15.08 -3.74
C TYR A 180 2.90 -15.12 -4.15
N LEU A 181 3.31 -14.27 -5.09
CA LEU A 181 4.69 -14.17 -5.54
C LEU A 181 5.51 -13.18 -4.68
N GLY A 182 4.83 -12.23 -4.03
CA GLY A 182 5.46 -11.28 -3.11
C GLY A 182 6.11 -10.07 -3.78
N PRO A 183 7.08 -9.43 -3.10
CA PRO A 183 7.71 -8.20 -3.56
C PRO A 183 8.78 -8.42 -4.63
N SER A 184 9.02 -7.39 -5.43
CA SER A 184 10.13 -7.28 -6.38
C SER A 184 10.20 -8.42 -7.41
N VAL A 185 9.07 -8.73 -8.07
CA VAL A 185 8.98 -9.80 -9.08
C VAL A 185 9.18 -9.23 -10.49
N PRO A 186 10.10 -9.78 -11.30
CA PRO A 186 10.24 -9.39 -12.70
C PRO A 186 8.97 -9.71 -13.51
N LEU A 187 8.56 -8.80 -14.42
CA LEU A 187 7.35 -9.00 -15.22
C LEU A 187 7.37 -10.28 -16.06
N ASN A 188 8.54 -10.67 -16.58
CA ASN A 188 8.65 -11.89 -17.36
C ASN A 188 8.35 -13.15 -16.54
N ASP A 189 8.69 -13.16 -15.25
CA ASP A 189 8.39 -14.27 -14.36
C ASP A 189 6.89 -14.32 -14.03
N VAL A 190 6.25 -13.14 -13.84
CA VAL A 190 4.79 -13.05 -13.70
C VAL A 190 4.08 -13.60 -14.95
N ILE A 191 4.57 -13.27 -16.14
CA ILE A 191 4.03 -13.78 -17.42
C ILE A 191 4.17 -15.31 -17.48
N GLN A 192 5.32 -15.89 -17.13
CA GLN A 192 5.52 -17.35 -17.12
C GLN A 192 4.56 -18.05 -16.14
N VAL A 193 4.35 -17.47 -14.95
CA VAL A 193 3.35 -17.96 -14.00
C VAL A 193 1.94 -17.90 -14.61
N GLY A 194 1.58 -16.78 -15.24
CA GLY A 194 0.31 -16.63 -15.92
C GLY A 194 0.10 -17.63 -17.04
N GLU A 195 1.12 -17.92 -17.86
CA GLU A 195 1.06 -18.94 -18.92
C GLU A 195 0.82 -20.36 -18.35
N THR A 196 1.34 -20.62 -17.15
CA THR A 196 1.19 -21.91 -16.48
C THR A 196 -0.19 -22.09 -15.83
N LEU A 197 -0.67 -21.06 -15.14
CA LEU A 197 -1.86 -21.12 -14.29
C LEU A 197 -3.14 -20.69 -14.99
N GLN A 198 -3.06 -19.80 -15.98
CA GLN A 198 -4.21 -19.14 -16.62
C GLN A 198 -5.18 -18.55 -15.57
N PRO A 199 -4.71 -17.67 -14.67
CA PRO A 199 -5.51 -17.21 -13.54
C PRO A 199 -6.66 -16.33 -13.97
N ASP A 200 -7.72 -16.26 -13.17
CA ASP A 200 -8.83 -15.32 -13.38
C ASP A 200 -8.39 -13.85 -13.27
N GLY A 201 -7.36 -13.59 -12.45
CA GLY A 201 -6.83 -12.25 -12.33
C GLY A 201 -5.43 -12.12 -11.75
N PHE A 202 -4.82 -10.99 -12.05
CA PHE A 202 -3.56 -10.53 -11.49
C PHE A 202 -3.83 -9.32 -10.60
N TYR A 203 -3.16 -9.23 -9.46
CA TYR A 203 -3.22 -8.04 -8.63
C TYR A 203 -1.82 -7.54 -8.28
N THR A 204 -1.63 -6.23 -8.47
CA THR A 204 -0.37 -5.56 -8.15
C THR A 204 -0.59 -4.22 -7.45
N ILE A 205 0.41 -3.78 -6.68
CA ILE A 205 0.41 -2.48 -6.01
C ILE A 205 1.65 -1.73 -6.47
N ILE A 206 1.47 -0.47 -6.90
CA ILE A 206 2.58 0.37 -7.35
C ILE A 206 2.59 1.64 -6.50
N THR A 207 3.49 1.69 -5.53
CA THR A 207 3.62 2.80 -4.57
C THR A 207 4.80 3.71 -4.94
N THR A 208 5.93 3.12 -5.29
CA THR A 208 7.12 3.86 -5.73
C THR A 208 7.00 4.24 -7.21
N ASN A 209 7.57 5.39 -7.57
CA ASN A 209 7.63 5.79 -8.97
C ASN A 209 8.63 4.90 -9.73
N PRO A 210 8.18 4.05 -10.66
CA PRO A 210 9.09 3.18 -11.39
C PRO A 210 9.99 3.99 -12.32
N THR A 211 11.29 3.66 -12.34
CA THR A 211 12.27 4.33 -13.21
C THR A 211 12.52 3.57 -14.51
N ALA A 212 12.17 2.29 -14.56
CA ALA A 212 12.47 1.39 -15.67
C ALA A 212 11.33 1.22 -16.66
N PHE A 213 10.11 1.67 -16.33
CA PHE A 213 8.92 1.52 -17.16
C PHE A 213 7.88 2.60 -16.85
N THR A 214 6.94 2.84 -17.77
CA THR A 214 5.72 3.59 -17.45
C THR A 214 4.68 2.63 -16.86
N VAL A 215 3.85 3.12 -15.92
CA VAL A 215 2.82 2.28 -15.28
C VAL A 215 1.85 1.71 -16.34
N SER A 216 1.44 2.53 -17.31
CA SER A 216 0.55 2.11 -18.39
C SER A 216 1.15 1.00 -19.25
N ASP A 217 2.40 1.15 -19.71
CA ASP A 217 3.05 0.13 -20.57
C ASP A 217 3.23 -1.20 -19.82
N TYR A 218 3.58 -1.12 -18.54
CA TYR A 218 3.74 -2.30 -17.68
C TYR A 218 2.43 -3.08 -17.54
N LEU A 219 1.34 -2.38 -17.21
CA LEU A 219 0.04 -2.99 -17.02
C LEU A 219 -0.53 -3.52 -18.33
N ASN A 220 -0.43 -2.75 -19.44
CA ASN A 220 -0.91 -3.16 -20.75
C ASN A 220 -0.15 -4.39 -21.26
N LYS A 221 1.17 -4.45 -21.07
CA LYS A 221 1.94 -5.64 -21.47
C LYS A 221 1.46 -6.92 -20.79
N LEU A 222 1.04 -6.85 -19.53
CA LEU A 222 0.45 -7.98 -18.82
C LEU A 222 -0.98 -8.25 -19.32
N ALA A 223 -1.80 -7.22 -19.43
CA ALA A 223 -3.20 -7.31 -19.83
C ALA A 223 -3.39 -7.83 -21.27
N ASP A 224 -2.55 -7.37 -22.22
CA ASP A 224 -2.60 -7.79 -23.61
C ASP A 224 -2.15 -9.26 -23.77
N LYS A 225 -1.26 -9.73 -22.89
CA LYS A 225 -0.81 -11.13 -22.88
C LYS A 225 -1.90 -12.07 -22.35
N PHE A 226 -2.75 -11.57 -21.44
CA PHE A 226 -3.84 -12.36 -20.82
C PHE A 226 -5.19 -11.64 -20.97
N PRO A 227 -5.78 -11.62 -22.18
CA PRO A 227 -7.01 -10.88 -22.45
C PRO A 227 -8.22 -11.37 -21.67
N GLU A 228 -8.24 -12.66 -21.28
CA GLU A 228 -9.31 -13.25 -20.48
C GLU A 228 -9.14 -13.02 -18.97
N SER A 229 -7.94 -12.71 -18.50
CA SER A 229 -7.66 -12.40 -17.13
C SER A 229 -7.87 -10.92 -16.83
N LYS A 230 -8.29 -10.57 -15.62
CA LYS A 230 -8.41 -9.20 -15.16
C LYS A 230 -7.11 -8.76 -14.48
N VAL A 231 -6.64 -7.54 -14.76
CA VAL A 231 -5.44 -6.97 -14.14
C VAL A 231 -5.87 -5.85 -13.21
N PHE A 232 -5.72 -6.06 -11.92
CA PHE A 232 -6.04 -5.09 -10.88
C PHE A 232 -4.79 -4.36 -10.42
N VAL A 233 -4.88 -3.06 -10.28
CA VAL A 233 -3.78 -2.22 -9.80
C VAL A 233 -4.26 -1.22 -8.77
N SER A 234 -3.48 -1.04 -7.71
CA SER A 234 -3.66 0.01 -6.71
C SER A 234 -2.33 0.65 -6.33
N GLY A 235 -2.36 1.59 -5.40
CA GLY A 235 -1.17 2.24 -4.87
C GLY A 235 -1.07 3.72 -5.23
N SER A 236 -0.05 4.41 -4.71
CA SER A 236 0.06 5.85 -4.86
C SER A 236 0.26 6.32 -6.30
N GLN A 237 0.77 5.45 -7.17
CA GLN A 237 0.98 5.77 -8.59
C GLN A 237 -0.31 5.69 -9.42
N THR A 238 -1.42 5.22 -8.82
CA THR A 238 -2.73 5.12 -9.49
C THR A 238 -3.73 6.21 -9.06
N ILE A 239 -3.34 7.11 -8.15
CA ILE A 239 -4.21 8.22 -7.69
C ILE A 239 -4.53 9.20 -8.83
N ALA A 240 -3.56 9.49 -9.70
CA ALA A 240 -3.82 10.24 -10.92
C ALA A 240 -4.34 9.31 -12.01
N PRO A 241 -5.33 9.73 -12.83
CA PRO A 241 -5.86 8.90 -13.90
C PRO A 241 -4.75 8.45 -14.87
N ILE A 242 -4.62 7.14 -15.04
CA ILE A 242 -3.69 6.54 -16.01
C ILE A 242 -4.40 6.46 -17.36
N LYS A 243 -3.83 7.09 -18.38
CA LYS A 243 -4.40 7.07 -19.74
C LYS A 243 -3.93 5.86 -20.53
N GLY A 244 -4.77 5.38 -21.45
CA GLY A 244 -4.40 4.35 -22.42
C GLY A 244 -4.28 2.95 -21.82
N LEU A 245 -5.02 2.65 -20.76
CA LEU A 245 -5.11 1.29 -20.20
C LEU A 245 -5.94 0.37 -21.08
N SER A 246 -5.53 -0.90 -21.20
CA SER A 246 -6.28 -1.98 -21.83
C SER A 246 -7.61 -2.23 -21.10
N ALA A 247 -8.61 -2.73 -21.81
CA ALA A 247 -10.00 -2.85 -21.31
C ALA A 247 -10.14 -3.78 -20.07
N ASN A 248 -9.23 -4.71 -19.88
CA ASN A 248 -9.18 -5.64 -18.74
C ASN A 248 -8.29 -5.18 -17.61
N VAL A 249 -7.82 -3.90 -17.60
CA VAL A 249 -7.09 -3.29 -16.48
C VAL A 249 -8.05 -2.47 -15.63
N TYR A 250 -8.07 -2.74 -14.34
CA TYR A 250 -8.94 -2.10 -13.35
C TYR A 250 -8.11 -1.40 -12.27
N VAL A 251 -8.28 -0.09 -12.16
CA VAL A 251 -7.66 0.72 -11.10
C VAL A 251 -8.54 0.64 -9.84
N ILE A 252 -7.95 0.23 -8.74
CA ILE A 252 -8.62 0.05 -7.46
C ILE A 252 -8.25 1.20 -6.53
N GLU A 253 -9.24 1.99 -6.15
CA GLU A 253 -9.03 3.18 -5.32
C GLU A 253 -8.84 2.84 -3.84
N SER A 254 -9.47 1.77 -3.36
CA SER A 254 -9.32 1.30 -1.98
C SER A 254 -9.37 -0.21 -1.87
N LEU A 255 -8.72 -0.78 -0.85
CA LEU A 255 -8.78 -2.23 -0.57
C LEU A 255 -10.19 -2.69 -0.18
N GLU A 256 -11.03 -1.80 0.32
CA GLU A 256 -12.44 -2.09 0.66
C GLU A 256 -13.26 -2.36 -0.62
N THR A 257 -12.97 -1.65 -1.70
CA THR A 257 -13.65 -1.86 -2.99
C THR A 257 -13.17 -3.12 -3.72
N VAL A 258 -11.99 -3.64 -3.39
CA VAL A 258 -11.45 -4.86 -4.03
C VAL A 258 -12.38 -6.04 -3.85
N VAL A 259 -12.78 -6.34 -2.63
CA VAL A 259 -13.64 -7.52 -2.34
C VAL A 259 -15.01 -7.36 -3.00
N ALA A 260 -15.62 -6.18 -2.86
CA ALA A 260 -16.92 -5.90 -3.51
C ALA A 260 -16.83 -5.98 -5.05
N GLN A 261 -15.72 -5.54 -5.64
CA GLN A 261 -15.50 -5.65 -7.08
C GLN A 261 -15.19 -7.09 -7.50
N LEU A 262 -14.44 -7.83 -6.71
CA LEU A 262 -14.17 -9.25 -6.96
C LEU A 262 -15.45 -10.07 -6.89
N GLU A 263 -16.32 -9.82 -5.92
CA GLU A 263 -17.64 -10.46 -5.81
C GLU A 263 -18.55 -10.11 -7.00
N THR A 264 -18.57 -8.85 -7.44
CA THR A 264 -19.36 -8.42 -8.60
C THR A 264 -18.81 -8.99 -9.92
N LEU A 265 -17.49 -9.18 -10.03
CA LEU A 265 -16.85 -9.74 -11.22
C LEU A 265 -16.92 -11.28 -11.27
N ALA A 266 -17.19 -11.94 -10.12
CA ALA A 266 -17.44 -13.38 -10.06
C ALA A 266 -18.83 -13.76 -10.63
N VAL A 267 -19.75 -12.79 -10.72
CA VAL A 267 -21.15 -13.01 -11.16
C VAL A 267 -21.35 -12.71 -12.66
N ALA A 268 -20.37 -12.10 -13.33
CA ALA A 268 -20.42 -11.78 -14.77
C ALA A 268 -19.55 -12.71 -15.58
#